data_dc1ba56ce01cbaeeec40c0c07fcc94e5
#
_entry.id   dc1ba56ce01cbaeeec40c0c07fcc94e5
#
_cell.length_a   1.000
_cell.length_b   1.000
_cell.length_c   1.000
_cell.angle_alpha   90.00
_cell.angle_beta   90.00
_cell.angle_gamma   90.00
#
_symmetry.space_group_name_H-M   'P 1'
#
loop_
_entity.id
_entity.type
_entity.pdbx_description
1 polymer ?
#
loop_
_entity_poly.entity_id
_entity_poly.type
_entity_poly.pdbx_seq_one_letter_code
_entity_poly.pdbx_strand_id
1 'polypeptide(L)'
;VVNFGRPPRRLEGNENLKQQLREFPRSKPVDVVAQMGDAEAYQFGLEIRQFLISEGYDVPGPTSGLSTAMWSRPQVGLIKEDAADKTTLIVGSQPPD
;
A
#
# COMPACT_ATOMS: atom_id res chain seq x y z
N VAL A 1 -4.49 0.74 20.75
CA VAL A 1 -3.18 1.27 21.12
C VAL A 1 -3.01 2.64 20.48
N VAL A 2 -2.63 3.59 21.28
CA VAL A 2 -2.37 4.93 20.80
C VAL A 2 -0.88 5.06 20.54
N ASN A 3 -0.54 5.49 19.34
CA ASN A 3 0.86 5.72 18.96
C ASN A 3 1.22 7.15 19.31
N PHE A 4 1.51 7.39 20.58
CA PHE A 4 1.90 8.70 21.01
C PHE A 4 3.20 9.13 20.34
N GLY A 5 3.19 10.29 19.71
CA GLY A 5 4.37 10.85 19.10
C GLY A 5 4.80 10.22 17.79
N ARG A 6 4.07 9.22 17.29
CA ARG A 6 4.36 8.63 15.98
C ARG A 6 3.32 9.09 14.97
N PRO A 7 3.71 9.89 14.00
CA PRO A 7 2.77 10.28 12.95
C PRO A 7 2.47 9.09 12.04
N PRO A 8 1.29 9.07 11.40
CA PRO A 8 1.01 8.06 10.39
C PRO A 8 1.97 8.22 9.21
N ARG A 9 2.22 7.12 8.53
CA ARG A 9 3.02 7.16 7.30
C ARG A 9 2.29 7.98 6.24
N ARG A 10 3.07 8.73 5.47
CA ARG A 10 2.53 9.55 4.39
C ARG A 10 3.38 9.34 3.15
N LEU A 11 2.72 9.29 2.01
CA LEU A 11 3.42 9.22 0.74
C LEU A 11 3.96 10.59 0.35
N GLU A 12 3.24 11.64 0.72
CA GLU A 12 3.66 13.01 0.45
C GLU A 12 4.99 13.30 1.12
N GLY A 13 5.94 13.81 0.35
CA GLY A 13 7.29 14.08 0.86
C GLY A 13 8.21 12.88 0.87
N ASN A 14 7.72 11.68 0.54
CA ASN A 14 8.53 10.47 0.50
C ASN A 14 8.92 10.15 -0.95
N GLU A 15 9.86 10.89 -1.47
CA GLU A 15 10.26 10.76 -2.88
C GLU A 15 10.90 9.41 -3.18
N ASN A 16 11.61 8.83 -2.22
CA ASN A 16 12.23 7.52 -2.39
C ASN A 16 11.16 6.43 -2.62
N LEU A 17 10.11 6.45 -1.82
CA LEU A 17 9.02 5.49 -1.98
C LEU A 17 8.28 5.72 -3.30
N LYS A 18 8.03 6.98 -3.67
CA LYS A 18 7.39 7.30 -4.94
C LYS A 18 8.21 6.75 -6.11
N GLN A 19 9.54 6.88 -6.04
CA GLN A 19 10.41 6.35 -7.08
C GLN A 19 10.32 4.83 -7.17
N GLN A 20 10.29 4.14 -6.04
CA GLN A 20 10.13 2.69 -6.02
C GLN A 20 8.81 2.26 -6.63
N LEU A 21 7.73 2.99 -6.36
CA LEU A 21 6.43 2.69 -6.93
C LEU A 21 6.42 2.87 -8.46
N ARG A 22 7.14 3.89 -8.95
CA ARG A 22 7.25 4.13 -10.39
C ARG A 22 8.00 3.02 -11.12
N GLU A 23 8.77 2.21 -10.40
CA GLU A 23 9.52 1.10 -10.98
C GLU A 23 8.69 -0.17 -11.15
N PHE A 24 7.46 -0.17 -10.67
CA PHE A 24 6.57 -1.32 -10.87
C PHE A 24 6.29 -1.52 -12.36
N PRO A 25 6.17 -2.78 -12.84
CA PRO A 25 5.86 -3.02 -14.24
C PRO A 25 4.50 -2.42 -14.61
N ARG A 26 4.43 -1.79 -15.76
CA ARG A 26 3.18 -1.20 -16.25
C ARG A 26 2.39 -2.14 -17.15
N SER A 27 2.94 -3.32 -17.44
CA SER A 27 2.31 -4.30 -18.31
C SER A 27 1.25 -5.12 -17.62
N LYS A 28 1.12 -4.99 -16.30
CA LYS A 28 0.13 -5.75 -15.52
C LYS A 28 -0.42 -4.88 -14.39
N PRO A 29 -1.62 -5.20 -13.90
CA PRO A 29 -2.25 -4.39 -12.85
C PRO A 29 -1.51 -4.49 -11.53
N VAL A 30 -1.68 -3.47 -10.70
CA VAL A 30 -1.15 -3.42 -9.34
C VAL A 30 -2.32 -3.46 -8.36
N ASP A 31 -2.33 -4.46 -7.51
CA ASP A 31 -3.37 -4.62 -6.50
C ASP A 31 -2.80 -4.15 -5.15
N VAL A 32 -3.46 -3.19 -4.52
CA VAL A 32 -3.02 -2.64 -3.23
C VAL A 32 -3.95 -3.17 -2.15
N VAL A 33 -3.38 -3.88 -1.18
CA VAL A 33 -4.14 -4.55 -0.12
C VAL A 33 -3.60 -4.11 1.23
N ALA A 34 -4.48 -3.62 2.12
CA ALA A 34 -4.09 -3.17 3.44
C ALA A 34 -4.37 -4.24 4.50
N GLN A 35 -3.58 -4.22 5.57
CA GLN A 35 -3.80 -5.07 6.74
C GLN A 35 -5.15 -4.76 7.35
N MET A 36 -6.01 -5.78 7.47
CA MET A 36 -7.34 -5.61 8.06
C MET A 36 -7.22 -5.19 9.52
N GLY A 37 -8.08 -4.24 9.92
CA GLY A 37 -8.10 -3.77 11.30
C GLY A 37 -7.09 -2.68 11.63
N ASP A 38 -6.26 -2.29 10.67
CA ASP A 38 -5.26 -1.23 10.89
C ASP A 38 -5.64 0.00 10.09
N ALA A 39 -6.19 1.00 10.76
CA ALA A 39 -6.66 2.22 10.11
C ALA A 39 -5.51 3.01 9.48
N GLU A 40 -4.34 3.02 10.11
CA GLU A 40 -3.18 3.73 9.57
C GLU A 40 -2.71 3.07 8.26
N ALA A 41 -2.64 1.73 8.25
CA ALA A 41 -2.27 1.00 7.04
C ALA A 41 -3.28 1.26 5.92
N TYR A 42 -4.56 1.30 6.24
CA TYR A 42 -5.60 1.58 5.26
C TYR A 42 -5.43 2.96 4.65
N GLN A 43 -5.22 3.99 5.47
CA GLN A 43 -5.05 5.36 4.98
C GLN A 43 -3.79 5.49 4.12
N PHE A 44 -2.69 4.88 4.54
CA PHE A 44 -1.46 4.90 3.77
C PHE A 44 -1.65 4.17 2.43
N GLY A 45 -2.37 3.04 2.46
CA GLY A 45 -2.69 2.30 1.24
C GLY A 45 -3.52 3.10 0.26
N LEU A 46 -4.48 3.91 0.76
CA LEU A 46 -5.26 4.79 -0.08
C LEU A 46 -4.39 5.83 -0.79
N GLU A 47 -3.42 6.41 -0.09
CA GLU A 47 -2.50 7.36 -0.69
C GLU A 47 -1.68 6.69 -1.80
N ILE A 48 -1.18 5.50 -1.54
CA ILE A 48 -0.40 4.74 -2.52
C ILE A 48 -1.25 4.41 -3.76
N ARG A 49 -2.48 3.96 -3.53
CA ARG A 49 -3.40 3.64 -4.62
C ARG A 49 -3.66 4.84 -5.50
N GLN A 50 -3.94 5.99 -4.89
CA GLN A 50 -4.19 7.22 -5.65
C GLN A 50 -2.97 7.64 -6.44
N PHE A 51 -1.79 7.51 -5.86
CA PHE A 51 -0.54 7.82 -6.55
C PHE A 51 -0.35 6.93 -7.78
N LEU A 52 -0.55 5.62 -7.62
CA LEU A 52 -0.39 4.68 -8.73
C LEU A 52 -1.38 4.96 -9.86
N ILE A 53 -2.63 5.28 -9.51
CA ILE A 53 -3.62 5.66 -10.51
C ILE A 53 -3.18 6.92 -11.25
N SER A 54 -2.67 7.91 -10.54
CA SER A 54 -2.21 9.16 -11.16
C SER A 54 -1.00 8.95 -12.06
N GLU A 55 -0.21 7.90 -11.80
CA GLU A 55 0.95 7.55 -12.62
C GLU A 55 0.57 6.68 -13.82
N GLY A 56 -0.70 6.37 -14.00
CA GLY A 56 -1.18 5.62 -15.15
C GLY A 56 -1.24 4.11 -14.98
N TYR A 57 -1.06 3.62 -13.76
CA TYR A 57 -1.19 2.18 -13.50
C TYR A 57 -2.65 1.76 -13.46
N ASP A 58 -2.91 0.51 -13.86
CA ASP A 58 -4.19 -0.12 -13.68
C ASP A 58 -4.25 -0.66 -12.25
N VAL A 59 -5.10 -0.08 -11.43
CA VAL A 59 -5.23 -0.48 -10.02
C VAL A 59 -6.66 -0.95 -9.79
N PRO A 60 -6.94 -2.26 -10.01
CA PRO A 60 -8.28 -2.79 -9.80
C PRO A 60 -8.63 -2.79 -8.32
N GLY A 61 -9.91 -2.96 -8.04
CA GLY A 61 -10.38 -3.03 -6.68
C GLY A 61 -11.73 -2.33 -6.54
N PRO A 62 -12.16 -2.08 -5.31
CA PRO A 62 -13.45 -1.41 -5.09
C PRO A 62 -13.45 -0.01 -5.69
N THR A 63 -14.64 0.45 -6.11
CA THR A 63 -14.81 1.76 -6.70
C THR A 63 -14.33 2.87 -5.76
N SER A 64 -14.55 2.68 -4.48
CA SER A 64 -14.04 3.57 -3.45
C SER A 64 -13.46 2.73 -2.34
N GLY A 65 -12.39 3.24 -1.73
CA GLY A 65 -11.72 2.53 -0.65
C GLY A 65 -10.62 1.63 -1.16
N LEU A 66 -10.34 0.60 -0.40
CA LEU A 66 -9.16 -0.25 -0.60
C LEU A 66 -9.49 -1.67 -0.16
N SER A 67 -8.96 -2.66 -0.87
CA SER A 67 -9.07 -4.05 -0.46
C SER A 67 -8.29 -4.26 0.84
N THR A 68 -8.85 -5.08 1.74
CA THR A 68 -8.19 -5.43 2.99
C THR A 68 -8.10 -6.95 3.09
N ALA A 69 -7.12 -7.43 3.83
CA ALA A 69 -6.95 -8.86 4.05
C ALA A 69 -6.36 -9.10 5.43
N MET A 70 -6.58 -10.31 5.94
CA MET A 70 -6.03 -10.75 7.21
C MET A 70 -5.12 -11.93 6.95
N TRP A 71 -3.94 -11.89 7.53
CA TRP A 71 -2.97 -12.99 7.43
C TRP A 71 -2.85 -13.69 8.78
N SER A 72 -2.28 -14.88 8.78
CA SER A 72 -2.06 -15.64 10.02
C SER A 72 -1.17 -14.87 10.98
N ARG A 73 -0.29 -14.04 10.47
CA ARG A 73 0.49 -13.08 11.27
C ARG A 73 0.27 -11.69 10.70
N PRO A 74 0.16 -10.67 11.56
CA PRO A 74 0.06 -9.31 11.04
C PRO A 74 1.28 -8.97 10.18
N GLN A 75 1.03 -8.34 9.04
CA GLN A 75 2.10 -7.90 8.16
C GLN A 75 2.63 -6.56 8.63
N VAL A 76 3.92 -6.33 8.47
CA VAL A 76 4.58 -5.09 8.89
C VAL A 76 5.35 -4.52 7.71
N GLY A 77 5.19 -3.21 7.48
CA GLY A 77 5.86 -2.53 6.37
C GLY A 77 5.18 -2.77 5.04
N LEU A 78 5.88 -2.51 3.97
CA LEU A 78 5.38 -2.68 2.61
C LEU A 78 6.00 -3.94 2.00
N ILE A 79 5.15 -4.81 1.47
CA ILE A 79 5.59 -6.08 0.89
C ILE A 79 5.09 -6.15 -0.54
N LYS A 80 6.00 -6.36 -1.47
CA LYS A 80 5.66 -6.51 -2.88
C LYS A 80 5.67 -7.98 -3.24
N GLU A 81 4.57 -8.46 -3.83
CA GLU A 81 4.48 -9.81 -4.37
C GLU A 81 4.23 -9.72 -5.87
N ASP A 82 5.14 -10.26 -6.64
CA ASP A 82 5.11 -10.14 -8.10
C ASP A 82 4.66 -11.47 -8.70
N ALA A 83 3.48 -11.49 -9.29
CA ALA A 83 2.93 -12.66 -9.96
C ALA A 83 2.89 -12.42 -11.47
N ALA A 84 2.63 -13.48 -12.25
CA ALA A 84 2.63 -13.37 -13.70
C ALA A 84 1.52 -12.46 -14.21
N ASP A 85 0.38 -12.40 -13.50
CA ASP A 85 -0.81 -11.67 -13.95
C ASP A 85 -1.01 -10.34 -13.24
N LYS A 86 -0.33 -10.12 -12.11
CA LYS A 86 -0.46 -8.87 -11.36
C LYS A 86 0.68 -8.70 -10.37
N THR A 87 0.87 -7.45 -9.92
CA THR A 87 1.74 -7.13 -8.80
C THR A 87 0.84 -6.80 -7.61
N THR A 88 1.08 -7.42 -6.47
CA THR A 88 0.33 -7.13 -5.24
C THR A 88 1.24 -6.37 -4.28
N LEU A 89 0.76 -5.24 -3.79
CA LEU A 89 1.44 -4.48 -2.76
C LEU A 89 0.66 -4.60 -1.46
N ILE A 90 1.27 -5.22 -0.46
CA ILE A 90 0.67 -5.40 0.85
C ILE A 90 1.12 -4.25 1.74
N VAL A 91 0.14 -3.49 2.26
CA VAL A 91 0.42 -2.38 3.17
C VAL A 91 0.16 -2.91 4.57
N GLY A 92 1.22 -3.33 5.23
CA GLY A 92 1.15 -3.82 6.61
C GLY A 92 1.16 -2.67 7.61
N SER A 93 1.19 -3.03 8.88
CA SER A 93 1.25 -2.07 9.97
C SER A 93 2.54 -1.26 9.92
N GLN A 94 2.49 -0.07 10.52
CA GLN A 94 3.66 0.79 10.60
C GLN A 94 4.78 0.08 11.36
N PRO A 95 5.99 0.00 10.79
CA PRO A 95 7.09 -0.66 11.49
C PRO A 95 7.47 0.05 12.78
N PRO A 96 7.95 -0.68 13.80
CA PRO A 96 8.48 -0.01 14.98
C PRO A 96 9.75 0.76 14.65
N ASP A 97 10.01 1.75 15.47
CA ASP A 97 11.22 2.56 15.31
C ASP A 97 12.49 1.76 15.60
#